data_9564f76fcab5290cadca075bfc53799e
#
_entry.id   9564f76fcab5290cadca075bfc53799e
#
_cell.length_a   1.000
_cell.length_b   1.000
_cell.length_c   1.000
_cell.angle_alpha   90.00
_cell.angle_beta   90.00
_cell.angle_gamma   90.00
#
_symmetry.space_group_name_H-M   'P 1'
#
loop_
_entity.id
_entity.type
_entity.pdbx_description
1 polymer ?
#
loop_
_entity_poly.entity_id
_entity_poly.type
_entity_poly.pdbx_seq_one_letter_code
_entity_poly.pdbx_strand_id
1 'polypeptide(L)'
;MKTESNSEHQKYLKDGLLIIKNFLSIEKVQKFREILDHYFLTYKSLHHGERGKCLSGFAGTTPEIGQLNLFHHDEEIRKILRSFVFLNDDYVFAGHSDIHQNRTTGWHRDNLDFLSEDRGNGCENDLWSERFHVIKVCFLLQDHDTNNCGMSFRLGTHRGEKIEAPSFYANTKSTDMIIFDQRILHAGQEYINPYFNQFREHRYLITYAYGVDNELTQIHKTGACLRQNSQKLMYK
;
A
#
# COMPACT_ATOMS: atom_id res chain seq x y z
N MET A 1 11.36 -17.72 18.41
CA MET A 1 11.61 -16.51 17.58
C MET A 1 12.30 -16.79 16.23
N LYS A 2 13.48 -17.44 16.13
CA LYS A 2 14.12 -17.71 14.81
C LYS A 2 13.31 -18.65 13.89
N THR A 3 12.61 -19.63 14.43
CA THR A 3 11.79 -20.59 13.67
C THR A 3 10.50 -19.97 13.12
N GLU A 4 9.83 -19.10 13.88
CA GLU A 4 8.62 -18.40 13.45
C GLU A 4 8.92 -17.35 12.37
N SER A 5 10.02 -16.60 12.52
CA SER A 5 10.47 -15.64 11.51
C SER A 5 10.73 -16.31 10.16
N ASN A 6 11.31 -17.50 10.14
CA ASN A 6 11.55 -18.23 8.90
C ASN A 6 10.24 -18.72 8.25
N SER A 7 9.26 -19.13 9.05
CA SER A 7 7.93 -19.56 8.56
C SER A 7 7.17 -18.42 7.90
N GLU A 8 7.11 -17.25 8.53
CA GLU A 8 6.40 -16.08 7.99
C GLU A 8 7.11 -15.51 6.73
N HIS A 9 8.43 -15.52 6.72
CA HIS A 9 9.19 -15.15 5.53
C HIS A 9 8.92 -16.10 4.35
N GLN A 10 8.97 -17.41 4.57
CA GLN A 10 8.67 -18.39 3.53
C GLN A 10 7.23 -18.25 3.00
N LYS A 11 6.28 -17.97 3.88
CA LYS A 11 4.90 -17.67 3.49
C LYS A 11 4.83 -16.41 2.63
N TYR A 12 5.52 -15.34 3.02
CA TYR A 12 5.59 -14.12 2.22
C TYR A 12 6.20 -14.37 0.84
N LEU A 13 7.31 -15.08 0.74
CA LEU A 13 7.92 -15.44 -0.54
C LEU A 13 6.99 -16.25 -1.45
N LYS A 14 6.18 -17.11 -0.87
CA LYS A 14 5.20 -17.92 -1.60
C LYS A 14 4.00 -17.11 -2.06
N ASP A 15 3.41 -16.36 -1.17
CA ASP A 15 2.10 -15.73 -1.33
C ASP A 15 2.20 -14.28 -1.85
N GLY A 16 3.31 -13.57 -1.58
CA GLY A 16 3.50 -12.14 -1.86
C GLY A 16 2.72 -11.24 -0.91
N LEU A 17 2.22 -11.78 0.21
CA LEU A 17 1.32 -11.10 1.13
C LEU A 17 1.60 -11.52 2.58
N LEU A 18 1.65 -10.55 3.49
CA LEU A 18 1.57 -10.74 4.93
C LEU A 18 0.47 -9.86 5.54
N ILE A 19 -0.21 -10.37 6.55
CA ILE A 19 -1.16 -9.61 7.37
C ILE A 19 -0.71 -9.71 8.81
N ILE A 20 -0.23 -8.60 9.36
CA ILE A 20 0.21 -8.50 10.76
C ILE A 20 -1.00 -8.05 11.58
N LYS A 21 -1.47 -8.93 12.45
CA LYS A 21 -2.65 -8.71 13.27
C LYS A 21 -2.36 -7.77 14.45
N ASN A 22 -3.33 -6.88 14.75
CA ASN A 22 -3.30 -5.98 15.92
C ASN A 22 -2.02 -5.13 16.02
N PHE A 23 -1.55 -4.62 14.88
CA PHE A 23 -0.37 -3.76 14.82
C PHE A 23 -0.62 -2.37 15.41
N LEU A 24 -1.79 -1.76 15.10
CA LEU A 24 -2.19 -0.47 15.66
C LEU A 24 -3.06 -0.67 16.90
N SER A 25 -2.98 0.25 17.86
CA SER A 25 -3.99 0.35 18.90
C SER A 25 -5.28 1.00 18.36
N ILE A 26 -6.42 0.73 18.99
CA ILE A 26 -7.71 1.31 18.62
C ILE A 26 -7.68 2.85 18.76
N GLU A 27 -7.01 3.35 19.80
CA GLU A 27 -6.86 4.80 20.04
C GLU A 27 -6.04 5.46 18.90
N LYS A 28 -5.00 4.77 18.41
CA LYS A 28 -4.19 5.26 17.29
C LYS A 28 -5.01 5.30 15.99
N VAL A 29 -5.82 4.27 15.74
CA VAL A 29 -6.76 4.22 14.61
C VAL A 29 -7.76 5.38 14.67
N GLN A 30 -8.42 5.59 15.81
CA GLN A 30 -9.38 6.67 16.01
C GLN A 30 -8.74 8.05 15.77
N LYS A 31 -7.58 8.28 16.38
CA LYS A 31 -6.83 9.53 16.17
C LYS A 31 -6.50 9.79 14.70
N PHE A 32 -6.09 8.77 13.96
CA PHE A 32 -5.79 8.92 12.54
C PHE A 32 -7.04 9.20 11.70
N ARG A 33 -8.15 8.57 12.02
CA ARG A 33 -9.43 8.86 11.37
C ARG A 33 -9.85 10.31 11.59
N GLU A 34 -9.78 10.82 12.82
CA GLU A 34 -10.10 12.22 13.14
C GLU A 34 -9.23 13.21 12.34
N ILE A 35 -7.92 12.96 12.23
CA ILE A 35 -7.01 13.78 11.42
C ILE A 35 -7.43 13.76 9.95
N LEU A 36 -7.76 12.58 9.40
CA LEU A 36 -8.13 12.46 8.00
C LEU A 36 -9.51 13.01 7.69
N ASP A 37 -10.48 12.82 8.56
CA ASP A 37 -11.82 13.43 8.44
C ASP A 37 -11.72 14.95 8.39
N HIS A 38 -10.97 15.54 9.30
CA HIS A 38 -10.71 16.99 9.32
C HIS A 38 -10.00 17.44 8.04
N TYR A 39 -8.95 16.74 7.62
CA TYR A 39 -8.18 17.10 6.43
C TYR A 39 -9.02 17.06 5.16
N PHE A 40 -9.72 15.95 4.89
CA PHE A 40 -10.52 15.79 3.68
C PHE A 40 -11.80 16.66 3.67
N LEU A 41 -12.27 17.10 4.83
CA LEU A 41 -13.33 18.10 4.95
C LEU A 41 -12.83 19.51 4.58
N THR A 42 -11.64 19.86 5.05
CA THR A 42 -11.03 21.19 4.84
C THR A 42 -10.54 21.36 3.41
N TYR A 43 -9.84 20.35 2.87
CA TYR A 43 -9.23 20.41 1.55
C TYR A 43 -10.07 19.64 0.51
N LYS A 44 -11.18 20.27 0.07
CA LYS A 44 -12.15 19.66 -0.86
C LYS A 44 -11.62 19.37 -2.28
N SER A 45 -10.51 19.99 -2.67
CA SER A 45 -9.95 19.95 -4.03
C SER A 45 -9.18 18.67 -4.38
N LEU A 46 -8.98 17.76 -3.42
CA LEU A 46 -8.26 16.51 -3.64
C LEU A 46 -9.16 15.45 -4.29
N HIS A 47 -9.66 15.74 -5.49
CA HIS A 47 -10.55 14.80 -6.19
C HIS A 47 -9.82 14.01 -7.25
N HIS A 48 -9.92 12.69 -7.17
CA HIS A 48 -9.71 11.77 -8.28
C HIS A 48 -11.05 11.22 -8.76
N GLY A 49 -11.81 12.03 -9.50
CA GLY A 49 -13.03 11.61 -10.20
C GLY A 49 -14.05 10.88 -9.31
N GLU A 50 -14.87 10.03 -9.92
CA GLU A 50 -15.94 9.26 -9.27
C GLU A 50 -15.47 8.17 -8.30
N ARG A 51 -14.18 7.85 -8.30
CA ARG A 51 -13.60 6.71 -7.55
C ARG A 51 -13.06 7.07 -6.16
N GLY A 52 -13.46 8.19 -5.59
CA GLY A 52 -12.98 8.65 -4.28
C GLY A 52 -11.81 9.63 -4.34
N LYS A 53 -11.29 10.00 -3.18
CA LYS A 53 -10.21 11.00 -3.05
C LYS A 53 -8.87 10.33 -2.82
N CYS A 54 -7.79 10.98 -3.26
CA CYS A 54 -6.42 10.55 -3.03
C CYS A 54 -5.53 11.75 -2.67
N LEU A 55 -4.76 11.62 -1.61
CA LEU A 55 -3.65 12.51 -1.30
C LEU A 55 -2.35 11.77 -1.61
N SER A 56 -1.76 12.07 -2.74
CA SER A 56 -0.52 11.44 -3.18
C SER A 56 0.72 12.15 -2.64
N GLY A 57 1.72 11.36 -2.24
CA GLY A 57 2.99 11.89 -1.74
C GLY A 57 2.84 12.69 -0.45
N PHE A 58 2.02 12.23 0.47
CA PHE A 58 1.75 12.95 1.72
C PHE A 58 2.94 12.94 2.69
N ALA A 59 3.84 11.97 2.57
CA ALA A 59 5.03 11.91 3.41
C ALA A 59 5.85 13.20 3.26
N GLY A 60 5.84 14.03 4.30
CA GLY A 60 6.55 15.31 4.36
C GLY A 60 5.79 16.54 3.84
N THR A 61 4.48 16.46 3.56
CA THR A 61 3.76 17.55 2.89
C THR A 61 3.08 18.56 3.82
N THR A 62 2.53 18.17 4.95
CA THR A 62 1.91 19.11 5.89
C THR A 62 2.12 18.71 7.35
N PRO A 63 2.18 19.71 8.29
CA PRO A 63 2.30 19.44 9.72
C PRO A 63 1.12 18.64 10.29
N GLU A 64 -0.10 18.86 9.78
CA GLU A 64 -1.31 18.17 10.24
C GLU A 64 -1.26 16.67 9.91
N ILE A 65 -0.79 16.34 8.70
CA ILE A 65 -0.57 14.97 8.26
C ILE A 65 0.79 14.44 8.74
N GLY A 66 1.67 15.29 9.24
CA GLY A 66 2.98 14.91 9.77
C GLY A 66 2.92 13.83 10.86
N GLN A 67 1.82 13.76 11.60
CA GLN A 67 1.60 12.69 12.57
C GLN A 67 1.43 11.30 11.89
N LEU A 68 0.99 11.26 10.64
CA LEU A 68 0.92 10.03 9.86
C LEU A 68 2.30 9.63 9.32
N ASN A 69 3.24 10.58 9.18
CA ASN A 69 4.62 10.31 8.78
C ASN A 69 5.42 9.50 9.82
N LEU A 70 4.92 9.37 11.04
CA LEU A 70 5.55 8.55 12.09
C LEU A 70 5.76 7.10 11.64
N PHE A 71 4.99 6.61 10.68
CA PHE A 71 5.18 5.27 10.13
C PHE A 71 6.52 5.08 9.41
N HIS A 72 7.09 6.13 8.80
CA HIS A 72 8.41 6.03 8.17
C HIS A 72 9.55 5.74 9.15
N HIS A 73 9.36 6.16 10.40
CA HIS A 73 10.36 6.07 11.46
C HIS A 73 9.95 5.09 12.55
N ASP A 74 8.85 4.36 12.35
CA ASP A 74 8.36 3.39 13.32
C ASP A 74 9.29 2.19 13.37
N GLU A 75 9.98 2.02 14.51
CA GLU A 75 10.94 0.93 14.71
C GLU A 75 10.29 -0.46 14.68
N GLU A 76 9.00 -0.55 15.00
CA GLU A 76 8.27 -1.81 14.95
C GLU A 76 8.02 -2.24 13.49
N ILE A 77 7.63 -1.30 12.60
CA ILE A 77 7.55 -1.56 11.16
C ILE A 77 8.91 -2.00 10.64
N ARG A 78 9.98 -1.27 10.98
CA ARG A 78 11.33 -1.60 10.55
C ARG A 78 11.75 -3.00 11.00
N LYS A 79 11.45 -3.37 12.24
CA LYS A 79 11.73 -4.71 12.76
C LYS A 79 10.98 -5.78 11.98
N ILE A 80 9.69 -5.56 11.67
CA ILE A 80 8.88 -6.48 10.89
C ILE A 80 9.44 -6.63 9.47
N LEU A 81 9.74 -5.52 8.79
CA LEU A 81 10.30 -5.56 7.45
C LEU A 81 11.64 -6.31 7.38
N ARG A 82 12.54 -6.07 8.35
CA ARG A 82 13.81 -6.80 8.45
C ARG A 82 13.62 -8.27 8.79
N SER A 83 12.62 -8.62 9.60
CA SER A 83 12.46 -10.00 10.07
C SER A 83 11.70 -10.89 9.10
N PHE A 84 10.76 -10.33 8.33
CA PHE A 84 9.81 -11.13 7.55
C PHE A 84 9.86 -10.87 6.05
N VAL A 85 10.39 -9.73 5.61
CA VAL A 85 10.34 -9.32 4.20
C VAL A 85 11.75 -9.28 3.61
N PHE A 86 12.58 -8.36 4.07
CA PHE A 86 13.91 -8.10 3.49
C PHE A 86 15.03 -8.93 4.11
N LEU A 87 14.80 -9.52 5.28
CA LEU A 87 15.78 -10.27 6.07
C LEU A 87 17.08 -9.48 6.31
N ASN A 88 18.13 -9.83 5.57
CA ASN A 88 19.47 -9.25 5.71
C ASN A 88 19.73 -8.12 4.71
N ASP A 89 18.80 -7.84 3.80
CA ASP A 89 18.98 -6.80 2.80
C ASP A 89 18.71 -5.43 3.40
N ASP A 90 19.52 -4.45 3.04
CA ASP A 90 19.23 -3.06 3.31
C ASP A 90 18.05 -2.61 2.44
N TYR A 91 17.15 -1.82 3.03
CA TYR A 91 15.97 -1.33 2.33
C TYR A 91 15.79 0.17 2.57
N VAL A 92 15.13 0.81 1.62
CA VAL A 92 14.87 2.24 1.60
C VAL A 92 13.40 2.53 1.32
N PHE A 93 12.98 3.75 1.63
CA PHE A 93 11.69 4.25 1.19
C PHE A 93 11.68 4.43 -0.34
N ALA A 94 10.73 3.77 -1.00
CA ALA A 94 10.63 3.71 -2.45
C ALA A 94 9.78 4.83 -3.08
N GLY A 95 9.61 5.96 -2.37
CA GLY A 95 9.02 7.19 -2.91
C GLY A 95 7.50 7.24 -2.95
N HIS A 96 6.79 6.15 -2.68
CA HIS A 96 5.33 6.11 -2.73
C HIS A 96 4.74 6.25 -1.32
N SER A 97 3.88 7.26 -1.14
CA SER A 97 3.06 7.42 0.07
C SER A 97 1.75 8.07 -0.31
N ASP A 98 0.65 7.33 -0.20
CA ASP A 98 -0.68 7.82 -0.58
C ASP A 98 -1.69 7.57 0.55
N ILE A 99 -2.65 8.49 0.68
CA ILE A 99 -3.85 8.31 1.48
C ILE A 99 -5.04 8.30 0.55
N HIS A 100 -5.87 7.28 0.65
CA HIS A 100 -7.10 7.15 -0.11
C HIS A 100 -8.31 7.28 0.80
N GLN A 101 -9.31 8.07 0.36
CA GLN A 101 -10.64 8.12 0.99
C GLN A 101 -11.67 7.58 0.00
N ASN A 102 -12.37 6.50 0.37
CA ASN A 102 -13.45 5.87 -0.41
C ASN A 102 -13.05 5.42 -1.83
N ARG A 103 -11.75 5.26 -2.09
CA ARG A 103 -11.27 4.87 -3.42
C ARG A 103 -11.42 3.38 -3.64
N THR A 104 -11.91 3.03 -4.82
CA THR A 104 -11.97 1.66 -5.33
C THR A 104 -11.08 1.50 -6.55
N THR A 105 -10.55 0.30 -6.76
CA THR A 105 -9.70 -0.02 -7.92
C THR A 105 -10.05 -1.43 -8.42
N GLY A 106 -10.12 -1.61 -9.74
CA GLY A 106 -10.18 -2.93 -10.34
C GLY A 106 -8.87 -3.72 -10.11
N TRP A 107 -8.81 -4.92 -10.66
CA TRP A 107 -7.60 -5.74 -10.62
C TRP A 107 -6.44 -5.06 -11.35
N HIS A 108 -5.33 -4.86 -10.65
CA HIS A 108 -4.12 -4.23 -11.18
C HIS A 108 -2.88 -4.65 -10.39
N ARG A 109 -1.73 -4.29 -10.93
CA ARG A 109 -0.43 -4.28 -10.25
C ARG A 109 0.01 -2.84 -10.08
N ASP A 110 0.71 -2.52 -9.00
CA ASP A 110 1.09 -1.16 -8.70
C ASP A 110 2.35 -0.69 -9.42
N ASN A 111 2.23 0.44 -10.15
CA ASN A 111 3.39 1.21 -10.64
C ASN A 111 4.45 0.42 -11.42
N LEU A 112 4.06 -0.66 -12.08
CA LEU A 112 5.01 -1.47 -12.88
C LEU A 112 5.44 -0.73 -14.14
N ASP A 113 4.63 0.21 -14.62
CA ASP A 113 4.93 1.09 -15.75
C ASP A 113 6.16 2.00 -15.52
N PHE A 114 6.62 2.17 -14.27
CA PHE A 114 7.85 2.93 -13.99
C PHE A 114 9.13 2.22 -14.48
N LEU A 115 9.05 0.93 -14.66
CA LEU A 115 10.13 0.10 -15.17
C LEU A 115 9.93 -0.28 -16.65
N SER A 116 8.86 0.22 -17.31
CA SER A 116 8.60 -0.10 -18.71
C SER A 116 9.52 0.64 -19.67
N GLU A 117 9.79 0.03 -20.83
CA GLU A 117 10.64 0.60 -21.90
C GLU A 117 10.13 1.94 -22.43
N ASP A 118 8.81 2.16 -22.45
CA ASP A 118 8.16 3.38 -22.93
C ASP A 118 8.59 4.65 -22.16
N ARG A 119 9.13 4.48 -20.96
CA ARG A 119 9.70 5.56 -20.14
C ARG A 119 11.22 5.64 -20.18
N GLY A 120 11.88 4.80 -20.99
CA GLY A 120 13.32 4.82 -21.24
C GLY A 120 14.19 4.37 -20.07
N ASN A 121 13.62 3.80 -19.00
CA ASN A 121 14.31 3.56 -17.74
C ASN A 121 14.38 2.09 -17.31
N GLY A 122 13.86 1.13 -18.08
CA GLY A 122 13.81 -0.23 -17.57
C GLY A 122 13.83 -1.31 -18.62
N CYS A 123 14.28 -2.46 -18.21
CA CYS A 123 14.11 -3.71 -18.92
C CYS A 123 12.92 -4.43 -18.32
N GLU A 124 11.91 -4.81 -19.12
CA GLU A 124 10.78 -5.65 -18.67
C GLU A 124 11.27 -6.91 -17.94
N ASN A 125 12.43 -7.42 -18.34
CA ASN A 125 13.06 -8.59 -17.71
C ASN A 125 13.46 -8.35 -16.25
N ASP A 126 13.74 -7.11 -15.84
CA ASP A 126 14.15 -6.79 -14.48
C ASP A 126 12.95 -6.75 -13.51
N LEU A 127 11.74 -6.48 -14.02
CA LEU A 127 10.54 -6.44 -13.21
C LEU A 127 10.25 -7.76 -12.49
N TRP A 128 10.45 -8.88 -13.20
CA TRP A 128 10.20 -10.22 -12.67
C TRP A 128 11.46 -10.86 -12.07
N SER A 129 12.57 -10.13 -12.05
CA SER A 129 13.81 -10.58 -11.42
C SER A 129 13.70 -10.56 -9.89
N GLU A 130 14.50 -11.38 -9.22
CA GLU A 130 14.65 -11.36 -7.76
C GLU A 130 15.24 -10.03 -7.25
N ARG A 131 15.94 -9.27 -8.13
CA ARG A 131 16.50 -7.95 -7.80
C ARG A 131 15.44 -6.88 -7.59
N PHE A 132 14.26 -6.97 -8.24
CA PHE A 132 13.17 -6.05 -8.01
C PHE A 132 12.32 -6.55 -6.83
N HIS A 133 12.51 -5.94 -5.69
CA HIS A 133 11.74 -6.24 -4.50
C HIS A 133 11.25 -4.94 -3.85
N VAL A 134 10.11 -4.46 -4.34
CA VAL A 134 9.39 -3.30 -3.79
C VAL A 134 8.05 -3.78 -3.24
N ILE A 135 7.78 -3.37 -2.01
CA ILE A 135 6.58 -3.75 -1.27
C ILE A 135 5.73 -2.53 -0.92
N LYS A 136 4.46 -2.78 -0.63
CA LYS A 136 3.59 -1.81 0.05
C LYS A 136 3.28 -2.25 1.46
N VAL A 137 3.33 -1.27 2.37
CA VAL A 137 2.80 -1.35 3.73
C VAL A 137 1.50 -0.55 3.76
N CYS A 138 0.41 -1.18 4.16
CA CYS A 138 -0.94 -0.62 4.10
C CYS A 138 -1.65 -0.70 5.44
N PHE A 139 -2.37 0.37 5.78
CA PHE A 139 -3.25 0.47 6.93
C PHE A 139 -4.65 0.84 6.47
N LEU A 140 -5.58 -0.08 6.66
CA LEU A 140 -7.00 0.17 6.43
C LEU A 140 -7.62 0.56 7.78
N LEU A 141 -8.02 1.82 7.94
CA LEU A 141 -8.49 2.35 9.22
C LEU A 141 -9.96 1.98 9.54
N GLN A 142 -10.44 0.88 8.99
CA GLN A 142 -11.76 0.29 9.24
C GLN A 142 -11.68 -1.23 9.11
N ASP A 143 -12.63 -1.90 9.74
CA ASP A 143 -12.75 -3.34 9.63
C ASP A 143 -13.26 -3.76 8.25
N HIS A 144 -12.77 -4.87 7.74
CA HIS A 144 -13.18 -5.46 6.48
C HIS A 144 -13.48 -6.95 6.65
N ASP A 145 -14.62 -7.34 6.12
CA ASP A 145 -15.05 -8.73 5.95
C ASP A 145 -15.54 -8.95 4.51
N THR A 146 -16.06 -10.12 4.22
CA THR A 146 -16.54 -10.50 2.88
C THR A 146 -17.70 -9.65 2.37
N ASN A 147 -18.37 -8.87 3.23
CA ASN A 147 -19.53 -8.04 2.90
C ASN A 147 -19.17 -6.57 2.71
N ASN A 148 -17.95 -6.20 3.06
CA ASN A 148 -17.49 -4.81 3.07
C ASN A 148 -16.13 -4.66 2.39
N CYS A 149 -15.99 -3.60 1.64
CA CYS A 149 -14.91 -3.34 0.73
C CYS A 149 -13.51 -3.36 1.34
N GLY A 150 -12.86 -4.48 1.33
CA GLY A 150 -11.45 -4.63 1.65
C GLY A 150 -10.56 -4.68 0.42
N MET A 151 -9.45 -5.36 0.57
CA MET A 151 -8.55 -5.69 -0.52
C MET A 151 -8.64 -7.17 -0.87
N SER A 152 -8.59 -7.44 -2.17
CA SER A 152 -8.45 -8.80 -2.69
C SER A 152 -7.11 -8.95 -3.39
N PHE A 153 -6.55 -10.15 -3.31
CA PHE A 153 -5.26 -10.50 -3.87
C PHE A 153 -5.35 -11.81 -4.65
N ARG A 154 -4.49 -11.98 -5.66
CA ARG A 154 -4.22 -13.27 -6.27
C ARG A 154 -2.84 -13.72 -5.81
N LEU A 155 -2.81 -14.58 -4.79
CA LEU A 155 -1.59 -14.97 -4.09
C LEU A 155 -0.59 -15.65 -5.02
N GLY A 156 0.70 -15.31 -4.88
CA GLY A 156 1.77 -15.86 -5.69
C GLY A 156 1.96 -15.22 -7.06
N THR A 157 1.07 -14.32 -7.51
CA THR A 157 1.15 -13.67 -8.84
C THR A 157 2.27 -12.63 -8.95
N HIS A 158 2.94 -12.29 -7.84
CA HIS A 158 4.14 -11.47 -7.83
C HIS A 158 5.36 -12.15 -8.45
N ARG A 159 5.33 -13.48 -8.62
CA ARG A 159 6.44 -14.28 -9.17
C ARG A 159 6.48 -14.34 -10.70
N GLY A 160 5.47 -13.80 -11.38
CA GLY A 160 5.44 -13.76 -12.83
C GLY A 160 4.11 -13.25 -13.39
N GLU A 161 4.17 -12.67 -14.56
CA GLU A 161 3.03 -12.04 -15.21
C GLU A 161 1.88 -13.00 -15.51
N LYS A 162 2.20 -14.21 -15.95
CA LYS A 162 1.23 -15.22 -16.43
C LYS A 162 0.71 -16.16 -15.36
N ILE A 163 1.05 -15.91 -14.08
CA ILE A 163 0.60 -16.77 -12.98
C ILE A 163 -0.87 -16.45 -12.69
N GLU A 164 -1.72 -17.46 -12.89
CA GLU A 164 -3.13 -17.41 -12.50
C GLU A 164 -3.32 -17.98 -11.10
N ALA A 165 -4.13 -17.31 -10.30
CA ALA A 165 -4.46 -17.76 -8.96
C ALA A 165 -5.89 -17.34 -8.59
N PRO A 166 -6.57 -18.11 -7.74
CA PRO A 166 -7.88 -17.73 -7.23
C PRO A 166 -7.79 -16.45 -6.40
N SER A 167 -8.90 -15.73 -6.31
CA SER A 167 -8.98 -14.53 -5.49
C SER A 167 -8.94 -14.89 -4.00
N PHE A 168 -8.08 -14.23 -3.26
CA PHE A 168 -8.02 -14.27 -1.80
C PHE A 168 -8.53 -12.94 -1.26
N TYR A 169 -9.55 -12.98 -0.43
CA TYR A 169 -10.10 -11.81 0.24
C TYR A 169 -9.41 -11.58 1.58
N ALA A 170 -8.83 -10.39 1.77
CA ALA A 170 -8.14 -10.07 3.02
C ALA A 170 -9.12 -9.58 4.10
N ASN A 171 -9.57 -10.50 4.95
CA ASN A 171 -10.31 -10.14 6.17
C ASN A 171 -9.38 -9.45 7.15
N THR A 172 -9.58 -8.16 7.38
CA THR A 172 -8.74 -7.33 8.23
C THR A 172 -9.55 -6.52 9.22
N LYS A 173 -8.92 -6.25 10.37
CA LYS A 173 -9.38 -5.26 11.34
C LYS A 173 -8.68 -3.94 11.10
N SER A 174 -9.25 -2.86 11.55
CA SER A 174 -8.67 -1.51 11.47
C SER A 174 -7.31 -1.38 12.15
N THR A 175 -7.01 -2.32 13.04
CA THR A 175 -5.74 -2.43 13.75
C THR A 175 -4.67 -3.24 13.01
N ASP A 176 -5.02 -3.91 11.90
CA ASP A 176 -4.10 -4.77 11.17
C ASP A 176 -3.24 -3.98 10.18
N MET A 177 -2.04 -4.49 9.92
CA MET A 177 -1.15 -4.00 8.88
C MET A 177 -1.06 -5.04 7.76
N ILE A 178 -1.20 -4.59 6.51
CA ILE A 178 -1.02 -5.42 5.32
C ILE A 178 0.31 -5.06 4.67
N ILE A 179 1.11 -6.08 4.33
CA ILE A 179 2.36 -5.93 3.58
C ILE A 179 2.25 -6.80 2.34
N PHE A 180 2.49 -6.25 1.15
CA PHE A 180 2.45 -7.03 -0.08
C PHE A 180 3.48 -6.56 -1.12
N ASP A 181 3.94 -7.50 -1.93
CA ASP A 181 4.80 -7.22 -3.08
C ASP A 181 4.01 -6.44 -4.14
N GLN A 182 4.53 -5.34 -4.66
CA GLN A 182 3.81 -4.49 -5.62
C GLN A 182 3.43 -5.21 -6.92
N ARG A 183 4.14 -6.29 -7.27
CA ARG A 183 3.86 -7.13 -8.44
C ARG A 183 2.63 -8.03 -8.26
N ILE A 184 2.13 -8.21 -7.04
CA ILE A 184 0.93 -9.04 -6.80
C ILE A 184 -0.29 -8.41 -7.47
N LEU A 185 -1.09 -9.21 -8.15
CA LEU A 185 -2.36 -8.76 -8.71
C LEU A 185 -3.36 -8.57 -7.57
N HIS A 186 -3.86 -7.36 -7.42
CA HIS A 186 -4.76 -6.99 -6.33
C HIS A 186 -5.85 -6.01 -6.76
N ALA A 187 -6.89 -5.89 -5.96
CA ALA A 187 -8.01 -4.98 -6.17
C ALA A 187 -8.48 -4.38 -4.85
N GLY A 188 -8.82 -3.08 -4.87
CA GLY A 188 -9.59 -2.43 -3.81
C GLY A 188 -11.07 -2.52 -4.15
N GLN A 189 -11.81 -3.39 -3.49
CA GLN A 189 -13.18 -3.74 -3.89
C GLN A 189 -14.19 -2.62 -3.63
N GLU A 190 -15.23 -2.58 -4.46
CA GLU A 190 -16.43 -1.79 -4.24
C GLU A 190 -17.31 -2.41 -3.15
N TYR A 191 -18.15 -1.57 -2.52
CA TYR A 191 -19.16 -2.06 -1.59
C TYR A 191 -20.16 -2.94 -2.35
N ILE A 192 -20.21 -4.21 -1.99
CA ILE A 192 -21.15 -5.17 -2.58
C ILE A 192 -22.60 -4.84 -2.14
N ASN A 193 -22.75 -4.22 -0.97
CA ASN A 193 -24.06 -3.87 -0.43
C ASN A 193 -24.37 -2.37 -0.63
N PRO A 194 -25.27 -1.99 -1.56
CA PRO A 194 -25.65 -0.59 -1.78
C PRO A 194 -26.32 0.05 -0.56
N TYR A 195 -26.89 -0.75 0.38
CA TYR A 195 -27.45 -0.23 1.63
C TYR A 195 -26.35 0.14 2.63
N PHE A 196 -25.18 -0.47 2.55
CA PHE A 196 -24.04 -0.09 3.38
C PHE A 196 -23.60 1.35 3.09
N ASN A 197 -23.97 1.87 1.93
CA ASN A 197 -23.69 3.24 1.52
C ASN A 197 -24.46 4.33 2.31
N GLN A 198 -25.46 4.03 3.07
CA GLN A 198 -26.28 5.04 3.76
C GLN A 198 -25.79 5.44 5.17
N PHE A 199 -24.88 4.67 5.81
CA PHE A 199 -24.52 4.82 7.23
C PHE A 199 -23.03 5.04 7.50
N ARG A 200 -22.40 5.99 6.83
CA ARG A 200 -21.08 5.91 6.59
C ARG A 200 -20.06 6.60 7.26
N GLU A 201 -19.16 5.89 7.92
CA GLU A 201 -17.80 6.26 8.17
C GLU A 201 -16.99 6.21 6.85
N HIS A 202 -16.14 7.20 6.59
CA HIS A 202 -15.26 7.16 5.44
C HIS A 202 -14.30 5.98 5.54
N ARG A 203 -14.05 5.34 4.39
CA ARG A 203 -13.02 4.33 4.25
C ARG A 203 -11.68 5.00 3.99
N TYR A 204 -10.72 4.75 4.85
CA TYR A 204 -9.35 5.25 4.69
C TYR A 204 -8.37 4.11 4.46
N LEU A 205 -7.46 4.32 3.52
CA LEU A 205 -6.29 3.49 3.28
C LEU A 205 -5.06 4.40 3.27
N ILE A 206 -4.09 4.10 4.12
CA ILE A 206 -2.78 4.75 4.14
C ILE A 206 -1.78 3.75 3.58
N THR A 207 -0.94 4.17 2.62
CA THR A 207 0.06 3.30 2.00
C THR A 207 1.44 3.91 1.97
N TYR A 208 2.47 3.07 2.13
CA TYR A 208 3.88 3.40 1.93
C TYR A 208 4.55 2.31 1.11
N ALA A 209 5.56 2.69 0.30
CA ALA A 209 6.38 1.72 -0.41
C ALA A 209 7.81 1.71 0.12
N TYR A 210 8.36 0.50 0.26
CA TYR A 210 9.75 0.24 0.60
C TYR A 210 10.33 -0.76 -0.39
N GLY A 211 11.63 -0.69 -0.64
CA GLY A 211 12.30 -1.64 -1.54
C GLY A 211 13.73 -1.88 -1.11
N VAL A 212 14.30 -2.99 -1.55
CA VAL A 212 15.74 -3.26 -1.36
C VAL A 212 16.55 -2.09 -1.93
N ASP A 213 17.59 -1.66 -1.22
CA ASP A 213 18.42 -0.53 -1.65
C ASP A 213 19.29 -0.92 -2.86
N ASN A 214 18.71 -0.77 -4.04
CA ASN A 214 19.35 -1.07 -5.32
C ASN A 214 18.85 -0.12 -6.43
N GLU A 215 19.46 -0.24 -7.60
CA GLU A 215 19.16 0.58 -8.76
C GLU A 215 17.68 0.51 -9.18
N LEU A 216 17.06 -0.67 -9.19
CA LEU A 216 15.66 -0.85 -9.59
C LEU A 216 14.68 -0.14 -8.63
N THR A 217 14.97 -0.17 -7.34
CA THR A 217 14.22 0.60 -6.35
C THR A 217 14.39 2.11 -6.54
N GLN A 218 15.57 2.59 -6.93
CA GLN A 218 15.81 4.00 -7.21
C GLN A 218 15.08 4.47 -8.49
N ILE A 219 15.03 3.64 -9.53
CA ILE A 219 14.23 3.89 -10.74
C ILE A 219 12.74 3.98 -10.36
N HIS A 220 12.22 3.00 -9.61
CA HIS A 220 10.84 3.00 -9.12
C HIS A 220 10.53 4.25 -8.29
N LYS A 221 11.41 4.63 -7.37
CA LYS A 221 11.28 5.83 -6.54
C LYS A 221 11.18 7.10 -7.38
N THR A 222 12.02 7.21 -8.42
CA THR A 222 11.99 8.35 -9.34
C THR A 222 10.64 8.43 -10.06
N GLY A 223 10.15 7.32 -10.60
CA GLY A 223 8.85 7.24 -11.25
C GLY A 223 7.69 7.59 -10.30
N ALA A 224 7.73 7.09 -9.06
CA ALA A 224 6.74 7.40 -8.03
C ALA A 224 6.71 8.90 -7.70
N CYS A 225 7.88 9.52 -7.52
CA CYS A 225 7.99 10.96 -7.25
C CYS A 225 7.47 11.81 -8.42
N LEU A 226 7.79 11.44 -9.66
CA LEU A 226 7.28 12.14 -10.85
C LEU A 226 5.76 12.05 -10.95
N ARG A 227 5.18 10.86 -10.74
CA ARG A 227 3.72 10.69 -10.70
C ARG A 227 3.08 11.57 -9.63
N GLN A 228 3.60 11.55 -8.41
CA GLN A 228 3.04 12.32 -7.30
C GLN A 228 3.13 13.84 -7.56
N ASN A 229 4.23 14.32 -8.15
CA ASN A 229 4.39 15.72 -8.51
C ASN A 229 3.39 16.13 -9.61
N SER A 230 3.20 15.30 -10.62
CA SER A 230 2.20 15.55 -11.69
C SER A 230 0.79 15.63 -11.10
N GLN A 231 0.44 14.75 -10.18
CA GLN A 231 -0.85 14.78 -9.51
C GLN A 231 -1.04 16.04 -8.66
N LYS A 232 -0.02 16.49 -7.92
CA LYS A 232 -0.09 17.75 -7.15
C LYS A 232 -0.30 18.98 -8.06
N LEU A 233 0.23 18.97 -9.27
CA LEU A 233 0.04 20.06 -10.22
C LEU A 233 -1.37 20.11 -10.80
N MET A 234 -2.04 18.96 -10.94
CA MET A 234 -3.42 18.90 -11.45
C MET A 234 -4.46 19.47 -10.46
N TYR A 235 -4.09 19.62 -9.18
CA TYR A 235 -5.00 20.04 -8.09
C TYR A 235 -4.70 21.45 -7.55
N LYS A 236 -3.82 22.19 -8.21
CA LYS A 236 -3.60 23.62 -7.97
C LYS A 236 -4.53 24.46 -8.85
#